data_06702512dbec391b660970d49d81c9be
#
_entry.id   06702512dbec391b660970d49d81c9be
#
_cell.length_a   1.000
_cell.length_b   1.000
_cell.length_c   1.000
_cell.angle_alpha   90.00
_cell.angle_beta   90.00
_cell.angle_gamma   90.00
#
_symmetry.space_group_name_H-M   'P 1'
#
loop_
_entity.id
_entity.type
_entity.pdbx_description
1 polymer ?
#
loop_
_entity_poly.entity_id
_entity_poly.type
_entity_poly.pdbx_seq_one_letter_code
_entity_poly.pdbx_strand_id
1 'polypeptide(L)'
;MITRSLQPALAAVLAATVCLAAVPVARAEPLIPPTSAEIQFLDHLRRVLPSSGDPAAFNSDGELLDKGRYVCYMRDANGLVGYEATLVSAIVSQLAFIYLCPT
;
A
#
# COMPACT_ATOMS: atom_id res chain seq x y z
N MET A 1 43.98 -34.68 1.41
CA MET A 1 43.95 -34.35 0.14
C MET A 1 42.64 -34.27 -0.41
N ILE A 2 41.87 -35.19 -0.28
CA ILE A 2 40.54 -35.19 -0.85
C ILE A 2 39.62 -34.21 -0.21
N THR A 3 39.87 -33.93 1.03
CA THR A 3 38.99 -32.98 1.71
C THR A 3 38.93 -31.62 1.09
N ARG A 4 39.92 -31.30 0.33
CA ARG A 4 39.94 -30.00 -0.25
C ARG A 4 38.82 -29.75 -1.20
N SER A 5 38.40 -30.76 -1.88
CA SER A 5 37.35 -30.57 -2.86
C SER A 5 36.01 -30.24 -2.22
N LEU A 6 35.87 -30.52 -0.96
CA LEU A 6 34.60 -30.27 -0.32
C LEU A 6 34.34 -28.79 -0.07
N GLN A 7 35.37 -28.06 0.14
CA GLN A 7 35.22 -26.67 0.47
C GLN A 7 34.56 -25.82 -0.59
N PRO A 8 34.96 -25.99 -1.84
CA PRO A 8 34.27 -25.21 -2.88
C PRO A 8 32.79 -25.47 -2.93
N ALA A 9 32.42 -26.71 -2.66
CA ALA A 9 31.00 -27.04 -2.70
C ALA A 9 30.23 -26.30 -1.63
N LEU A 10 30.81 -26.19 -0.47
CA LEU A 10 30.13 -25.50 0.62
C LEU A 10 29.95 -24.04 0.32
N ALA A 11 30.93 -23.45 -0.29
CA ALA A 11 30.80 -22.04 -0.63
C ALA A 11 29.65 -21.80 -1.60
N ALA A 12 29.47 -22.69 -2.53
CA ALA A 12 28.39 -22.53 -3.49
C ALA A 12 27.05 -22.59 -2.80
N VAL A 13 26.91 -23.46 -1.83
CA VAL A 13 25.66 -23.57 -1.12
C VAL A 13 25.32 -22.28 -0.38
N LEU A 14 26.30 -21.68 0.22
CA LEU A 14 26.07 -20.44 0.95
C LEU A 14 25.61 -19.34 0.03
N ALA A 15 26.15 -19.27 -1.13
CA ALA A 15 25.75 -18.22 -2.07
C ALA A 15 24.29 -18.38 -2.46
N ALA A 16 23.86 -19.60 -2.68
CA ALA A 16 22.48 -19.83 -3.04
C ALA A 16 21.54 -19.40 -1.92
N THR A 17 21.92 -19.64 -0.70
CA THR A 17 21.10 -19.27 0.44
C THR A 17 20.90 -17.76 0.50
N VAL A 18 21.96 -17.03 0.25
CA VAL A 18 21.86 -15.58 0.29
C VAL A 18 20.88 -15.06 -0.76
N CYS A 19 20.93 -15.62 -1.93
CA CYS A 19 20.02 -15.19 -2.98
C CYS A 19 18.55 -15.40 -2.59
N LEU A 20 18.26 -16.51 -1.97
CA LEU A 20 16.90 -16.77 -1.55
C LEU A 20 16.44 -15.78 -0.51
N ALA A 21 17.32 -15.39 0.38
CA ALA A 21 16.94 -14.47 1.42
C ALA A 21 16.52 -13.12 0.86
N ALA A 22 17.02 -12.76 -0.28
CA ALA A 22 16.68 -11.46 -0.86
C ALA A 22 15.33 -11.43 -1.53
N VAL A 23 14.85 -12.57 -1.98
CA VAL A 23 13.61 -12.59 -2.74
C VAL A 23 12.38 -12.11 -1.97
N PRO A 24 12.19 -12.51 -0.74
CA PRO A 24 10.97 -12.14 -0.02
C PRO A 24 10.81 -10.68 0.23
N VAL A 25 11.83 -9.93 0.01
CA VAL A 25 11.74 -8.50 0.22
C VAL A 25 10.75 -7.86 -0.70
N ALA A 26 10.54 -8.46 -1.80
CA ALA A 26 9.57 -7.92 -2.73
C ALA A 26 8.25 -7.86 -2.05
N ARG A 27 7.67 -6.70 -2.01
CA ARG A 27 6.54 -6.65 -1.34
C ARG A 27 5.59 -6.00 -2.05
N ALA A 28 4.60 -5.65 -1.54
CA ALA A 28 3.35 -5.16 -2.06
C ALA A 28 3.47 -3.79 -2.66
N GLU A 29 4.46 -3.57 -3.44
CA GLU A 29 4.61 -2.31 -4.10
C GLU A 29 3.73 -2.26 -5.32
N PRO A 30 3.00 -1.19 -5.54
CA PRO A 30 2.23 -1.08 -6.76
C PRO A 30 3.15 -1.07 -7.97
N LEU A 31 2.76 -1.81 -8.99
CA LEU A 31 3.55 -1.84 -10.22
C LEU A 31 3.46 -0.54 -10.99
N ILE A 32 2.40 0.19 -10.81
CA ILE A 32 2.18 1.45 -11.50
C ILE A 32 2.44 2.57 -10.52
N PRO A 33 3.30 3.52 -10.84
CA PRO A 33 3.57 4.63 -9.92
C PRO A 33 2.30 5.44 -9.67
N PRO A 34 2.15 5.98 -8.48
CA PRO A 34 0.99 6.79 -8.18
C PRO A 34 0.97 8.06 -9.00
N THR A 35 -0.22 8.51 -9.33
CA THR A 35 -0.39 9.78 -10.02
C THR A 35 -0.17 10.95 -9.08
N SER A 36 -0.07 12.13 -9.66
CA SER A 36 0.06 13.34 -8.87
C SER A 36 -1.09 13.51 -7.89
N ALA A 37 -2.31 13.25 -8.34
CA ALA A 37 -3.47 13.35 -7.48
C ALA A 37 -3.41 12.34 -6.33
N GLU A 38 -2.97 11.14 -6.63
CA GLU A 38 -2.83 10.11 -5.60
C GLU A 38 -1.79 10.48 -4.57
N ILE A 39 -0.70 11.08 -5.00
CA ILE A 39 0.33 11.53 -4.08
C ILE A 39 -0.21 12.60 -3.15
N GLN A 40 -0.94 13.55 -3.70
CA GLN A 40 -1.53 14.61 -2.89
C GLN A 40 -2.55 14.06 -1.90
N PHE A 41 -3.34 13.09 -2.34
CA PHE A 41 -4.30 12.42 -1.47
C PHE A 41 -3.59 11.77 -0.29
N LEU A 42 -2.56 10.98 -0.56
CA LEU A 42 -1.82 10.31 0.50
C LEU A 42 -1.12 11.29 1.42
N ASP A 43 -0.52 12.31 0.86
CA ASP A 43 0.15 13.34 1.65
C ASP A 43 -0.80 13.98 2.64
N HIS A 44 -1.96 14.39 2.18
CA HIS A 44 -2.94 15.03 3.04
C HIS A 44 -3.42 14.06 4.12
N LEU A 45 -3.69 12.83 3.74
CA LEU A 45 -4.10 11.82 4.72
C LEU A 45 -3.05 11.62 5.81
N ARG A 46 -1.78 11.56 5.42
CA ARG A 46 -0.72 11.34 6.39
C ARG A 46 -0.57 12.50 7.36
N ARG A 47 -1.03 13.69 6.98
CA ARG A 47 -1.00 14.81 7.89
C ARG A 47 -2.18 14.83 8.85
N VAL A 48 -3.36 14.41 8.41
CA VAL A 48 -4.55 14.57 9.24
C VAL A 48 -4.97 13.33 9.99
N LEU A 49 -4.72 12.13 9.46
CA LEU A 49 -5.19 10.92 10.13
C LEU A 49 -4.60 10.73 11.52
N PRO A 50 -3.29 10.90 11.71
CA PRO A 50 -2.74 10.68 13.04
C PRO A 50 -3.26 11.68 14.08
N SER A 51 -3.42 12.92 13.67
CA SER A 51 -3.85 13.94 14.64
C SER A 51 -5.31 13.82 14.99
N SER A 52 -6.11 13.15 14.16
CA SER A 52 -7.53 12.96 14.46
C SER A 52 -7.79 11.64 15.18
N GLY A 53 -6.76 10.82 15.41
CA GLY A 53 -6.95 9.54 16.08
C GLY A 53 -7.64 8.51 15.24
N ASP A 54 -7.62 8.67 13.92
CA ASP A 54 -8.30 7.76 13.01
C ASP A 54 -7.47 6.50 12.82
N PRO A 55 -8.04 5.30 13.03
CA PRO A 55 -7.28 4.07 12.84
C PRO A 55 -6.74 3.89 11.43
N ALA A 56 -7.32 4.57 10.44
CA ALA A 56 -6.81 4.49 9.08
C ALA A 56 -5.38 5.00 8.97
N ALA A 57 -4.88 5.72 9.99
CA ALA A 57 -3.49 6.14 10.00
C ALA A 57 -2.52 4.97 9.91
N PHE A 58 -2.96 3.79 10.33
CA PHE A 58 -2.11 2.61 10.30
C PHE A 58 -2.18 1.84 8.98
N ASN A 59 -3.02 2.26 8.06
CA ASN A 59 -3.10 1.59 6.76
C ASN A 59 -1.89 1.96 5.91
N SER A 60 -1.51 1.04 5.03
CA SER A 60 -0.46 1.31 4.05
C SER A 60 -0.99 2.27 2.98
N ASP A 61 -0.09 2.82 2.20
CA ASP A 61 -0.49 3.68 1.09
C ASP A 61 -1.39 2.94 0.11
N GLY A 62 -1.05 1.69 -0.20
CA GLY A 62 -1.88 0.89 -1.09
C GLY A 62 -3.29 0.69 -0.54
N GLU A 63 -3.38 0.42 0.76
CA GLU A 63 -4.69 0.25 1.39
C GLU A 63 -5.49 1.54 1.37
N LEU A 64 -4.85 2.66 1.61
CA LEU A 64 -5.54 3.94 1.58
C LEU A 64 -6.02 4.27 0.17
N LEU A 65 -5.21 3.99 -0.83
CA LEU A 65 -5.63 4.21 -2.21
C LEU A 65 -6.79 3.31 -2.59
N ASP A 66 -6.75 2.05 -2.17
CA ASP A 66 -7.85 1.14 -2.44
C ASP A 66 -9.14 1.62 -1.81
N LYS A 67 -9.07 2.09 -0.57
CA LYS A 67 -10.26 2.61 0.10
C LYS A 67 -10.78 3.87 -0.57
N GLY A 68 -9.87 4.73 -0.99
CA GLY A 68 -10.27 5.93 -1.70
C GLY A 68 -10.96 5.62 -3.02
N ARG A 69 -10.39 4.68 -3.77
CA ARG A 69 -11.00 4.28 -5.03
C ARG A 69 -12.35 3.59 -4.81
N TYR A 70 -12.46 2.85 -3.74
CA TYR A 70 -13.72 2.19 -3.41
C TYR A 70 -14.84 3.20 -3.20
N VAL A 71 -14.59 4.24 -2.41
CA VAL A 71 -15.66 5.22 -2.18
C VAL A 71 -15.99 6.01 -3.44
N CYS A 72 -14.99 6.24 -4.28
CA CYS A 72 -15.25 6.90 -5.56
C CYS A 72 -16.12 6.03 -6.45
N TYR A 73 -15.81 4.74 -6.51
CA TYR A 73 -16.59 3.81 -7.30
C TYR A 73 -18.04 3.74 -6.78
N MET A 74 -18.19 3.63 -5.47
CA MET A 74 -19.53 3.51 -4.90
C MET A 74 -20.35 4.76 -5.13
N ARG A 75 -19.72 5.92 -5.02
CA ARG A 75 -20.45 7.16 -5.29
C ARG A 75 -20.92 7.21 -6.74
N ASP A 76 -20.05 6.85 -7.67
CA ASP A 76 -20.38 6.94 -9.09
C ASP A 76 -21.43 5.90 -9.49
N ALA A 77 -21.39 4.74 -8.87
CA ALA A 77 -22.31 3.65 -9.23
C ALA A 77 -23.66 3.80 -8.56
N ASN A 78 -23.69 4.20 -7.29
CA ASN A 78 -24.91 4.11 -6.50
C ASN A 78 -25.27 5.36 -5.72
N GLY A 79 -24.39 6.34 -5.74
CA GLY A 79 -24.57 7.46 -4.83
C GLY A 79 -24.22 7.00 -3.42
N LEU A 80 -23.05 7.34 -2.94
CA LEU A 80 -22.57 6.86 -1.67
C LEU A 80 -23.23 7.61 -0.53
N VAL A 81 -24.10 6.92 0.19
CA VAL A 81 -24.80 7.51 1.34
C VAL A 81 -25.06 6.44 2.37
N GLY A 82 -25.33 6.85 3.59
CA GLY A 82 -25.80 5.95 4.61
C GLY A 82 -24.76 4.88 4.96
N TYR A 83 -25.17 3.65 4.84
CA TYR A 83 -24.37 2.54 5.32
C TYR A 83 -23.00 2.45 4.63
N GLU A 84 -22.98 2.61 3.33
CA GLU A 84 -21.73 2.50 2.61
C GLU A 84 -20.71 3.50 3.06
N ALA A 85 -21.16 4.69 3.45
CA ALA A 85 -20.24 5.72 3.89
C ALA A 85 -19.54 5.35 5.19
N THR A 86 -20.13 4.47 5.98
CA THR A 86 -19.53 4.10 7.26
C THR A 86 -18.49 3.01 7.15
N LEU A 87 -18.37 2.39 5.99
CA LEU A 87 -17.40 1.32 5.81
C LEU A 87 -15.97 1.83 5.62
N VAL A 88 -15.85 3.11 5.34
CA VAL A 88 -14.55 3.73 5.14
C VAL A 88 -14.50 4.98 6.00
N SER A 89 -13.34 5.27 6.55
CA SER A 89 -13.14 6.47 7.36
C SER A 89 -13.70 7.69 6.66
N ALA A 90 -14.38 8.54 7.39
CA ALA A 90 -14.93 9.78 6.83
C ALA A 90 -13.85 10.67 6.26
N ILE A 91 -12.69 10.71 6.91
CA ILE A 91 -11.58 11.51 6.42
C ILE A 91 -11.08 10.97 5.09
N VAL A 92 -10.92 9.66 5.00
CA VAL A 92 -10.49 9.05 3.75
C VAL A 92 -11.48 9.32 2.65
N SER A 93 -12.78 9.19 2.95
CA SER A 93 -13.81 9.42 1.94
C SER A 93 -13.81 10.86 1.44
N GLN A 94 -13.74 11.82 2.35
CA GLN A 94 -13.77 13.22 1.96
C GLN A 94 -12.57 13.60 1.13
N LEU A 95 -11.39 13.14 1.51
CA LEU A 95 -10.21 13.47 0.75
C LEU A 95 -10.18 12.75 -0.59
N ALA A 96 -10.75 11.55 -0.67
CA ALA A 96 -10.87 10.87 -1.95
C ALA A 96 -11.73 11.70 -2.91
N PHE A 97 -12.81 12.27 -2.42
CA PHE A 97 -13.67 13.08 -3.26
C PHE A 97 -13.01 14.38 -3.71
N ILE A 98 -12.05 14.85 -2.96
CA ILE A 98 -11.32 16.04 -3.35
C ILE A 98 -10.22 15.75 -4.37
N TYR A 99 -9.49 14.68 -4.15
CA TYR A 99 -8.30 14.40 -4.93
C TYR A 99 -8.46 13.33 -5.99
N LEU A 100 -9.19 12.25 -5.68
CA LEU A 100 -9.26 11.11 -6.58
C LEU A 100 -10.43 11.18 -7.56
N CYS A 101 -11.54 11.69 -7.11
CA CYS A 101 -12.73 11.76 -7.96
C CYS A 101 -13.50 13.05 -7.70
N PRO A 102 -12.91 14.18 -7.98
CA PRO A 102 -13.63 15.46 -7.82
C PRO A 102 -14.76 15.53 -8.84
N THR A 103 -15.83 16.17 -8.46
CA THR A 103 -16.97 16.37 -9.37
C THR A 103 -16.78 17.58 -10.24
#